data_b1b9158858de790290d67da1535098f0
#
_entry.id   b1b9158858de790290d67da1535098f0
#
_cell.length_a   1.000
_cell.length_b   1.000
_cell.length_c   1.000
_cell.angle_alpha   90.00
_cell.angle_beta   90.00
_cell.angle_gamma   90.00
#
_symmetry.space_group_name_H-M   'P 1'
#
loop_
_entity.id
_entity.type
_entity.pdbx_description
1 polymer ?
#
loop_
_entity_poly.entity_id
_entity_poly.type
_entity_poly.pdbx_seq_one_letter_code
_entity_poly.pdbx_strand_id
1 'polypeptide(L)'
;MVVMFSIEIRRTFAVRQGLPAPVRDAKNLPPLMPVEGFRVTMRVGFSFEDDQLGERGWFVDTDALDESVDRCAERLASGVWPEIFDFRPSFENVAKWAFTELASTIPQLTYVELDNETIGVATRYVRSH
;
A
#
# COMPACT_ATOMS: atom_id res chain seq x y z
N MET A 1 22.12 -13.42 17.54
CA MET A 1 21.61 -12.64 16.39
C MET A 1 20.39 -13.33 15.82
N VAL A 2 19.30 -12.60 15.67
CA VAL A 2 18.09 -13.13 15.03
C VAL A 2 18.21 -12.98 13.52
N VAL A 3 18.01 -14.07 12.78
CA VAL A 3 17.99 -14.04 11.32
C VAL A 3 16.54 -13.80 10.87
N MET A 4 16.35 -12.75 10.10
CA MET A 4 15.03 -12.32 9.63
C MET A 4 14.96 -12.44 8.12
N PHE A 5 13.83 -12.88 7.63
CA PHE A 5 13.46 -12.78 6.22
C PHE A 5 12.53 -11.59 6.02
N SER A 6 12.60 -11.02 4.84
CA SER A 6 11.70 -9.96 4.41
C SER A 6 11.12 -10.32 3.05
N ILE A 7 9.81 -10.19 2.91
CA ILE A 7 9.10 -10.39 1.65
C ILE A 7 8.37 -9.09 1.32
N GLU A 8 8.40 -8.70 0.06
CA GLU A 8 7.61 -7.57 -0.42
C GLU A 8 6.69 -8.03 -1.54
N ILE A 9 5.41 -7.74 -1.40
CA ILE A 9 4.41 -7.98 -2.44
C ILE A 9 4.10 -6.64 -3.08
N ARG A 10 4.07 -6.58 -4.41
CA ARG A 10 3.82 -5.36 -5.18
C ARG A 10 2.60 -5.52 -6.05
N ARG A 11 1.80 -4.44 -6.14
CA ARG A 11 0.67 -4.36 -7.06
C ARG A 11 0.65 -2.96 -7.69
N THR A 12 0.47 -2.90 -9.00
CA THR A 12 0.43 -1.62 -9.73
C THR A 12 -0.95 -1.46 -10.34
N PHE A 13 -1.55 -0.28 -10.12
CA PHE A 13 -2.91 0.01 -10.57
C PHE A 13 -3.11 1.52 -10.66
N ALA A 14 -4.21 1.92 -11.28
CA ALA A 14 -4.60 3.33 -11.34
C ALA A 14 -5.52 3.66 -10.16
N VAL A 15 -5.32 4.83 -9.55
CA VAL A 15 -6.19 5.36 -8.49
C VAL A 15 -6.67 6.75 -8.84
N ARG A 16 -7.85 7.11 -8.35
CA ARG A 16 -8.43 8.45 -8.51
C ARG A 16 -8.60 9.06 -7.13
N GLN A 17 -7.61 9.83 -6.71
CA GLN A 17 -7.60 10.42 -5.36
C GLN A 17 -8.66 11.49 -5.16
N GLY A 18 -8.86 12.35 -6.16
CA GLY A 18 -9.86 13.42 -6.07
C GLY A 18 -9.48 14.58 -5.15
N LEU A 19 -8.23 14.68 -4.72
CA LEU A 19 -7.71 15.78 -3.90
C LEU A 19 -6.71 16.61 -4.69
N PRO A 20 -6.48 17.90 -4.32
CA PRO A 20 -5.41 18.70 -4.90
C PRO A 20 -4.06 18.02 -4.75
N ALA A 21 -3.18 18.19 -5.72
CA ALA A 21 -1.83 17.64 -5.72
C ALA A 21 -0.81 18.77 -5.51
N PRO A 22 -0.38 19.08 -4.27
CA PRO A 22 0.52 20.21 -3.99
C PRO A 22 1.84 20.14 -4.76
N VAL A 23 2.35 18.93 -5.02
CA VAL A 23 3.60 18.76 -5.79
C VAL A 23 3.42 19.23 -7.23
N ARG A 24 2.27 18.98 -7.85
CA ARG A 24 1.98 19.46 -9.20
C ARG A 24 1.81 20.98 -9.21
N ASP A 25 1.13 21.54 -8.20
CA ASP A 25 0.97 22.98 -8.06
C ASP A 25 2.32 23.67 -7.93
N ALA A 26 3.23 23.13 -7.12
CA ALA A 26 4.57 23.68 -6.94
C ALA A 26 5.40 23.67 -8.23
N LYS A 27 5.12 22.76 -9.16
CA LYS A 27 5.78 22.65 -10.46
C LYS A 27 5.02 23.37 -11.59
N ASN A 28 3.97 24.09 -11.25
CA ASN A 28 3.08 24.75 -12.22
C ASN A 28 2.48 23.77 -13.26
N LEU A 29 2.24 22.53 -12.84
CA LEU A 29 1.58 21.53 -13.68
C LEU A 29 0.07 21.59 -13.45
N PRO A 30 -0.75 21.32 -14.48
CA PRO A 30 -2.20 21.30 -14.29
C PRO A 30 -2.59 20.21 -13.31
N PRO A 31 -3.67 20.41 -12.50
CA PRO A 31 -4.16 19.36 -11.60
C PRO A 31 -4.65 18.16 -12.42
N LEU A 32 -4.46 16.95 -11.86
CA LEU A 32 -5.03 15.75 -12.47
C LEU A 32 -6.51 15.69 -12.19
N MET A 33 -7.30 15.50 -13.25
CA MET A 33 -8.73 15.27 -13.11
C MET A 33 -8.98 13.88 -12.53
N PRO A 34 -10.10 13.67 -11.79
CA PRO A 34 -10.39 12.34 -11.20
C PRO A 34 -10.39 11.19 -12.22
N VAL A 35 -10.74 11.47 -13.48
CA VAL A 35 -10.75 10.45 -14.54
C VAL A 35 -9.36 10.05 -15.00
N GLU A 36 -8.38 10.93 -14.88
CA GLU A 36 -6.99 10.66 -15.28
C GLU A 36 -6.26 9.84 -14.23
N GLY A 37 -6.47 10.17 -12.96
CA GLY A 37 -5.91 9.43 -11.85
C GLY A 37 -4.40 9.47 -11.73
N PHE A 38 -3.90 8.63 -10.86
CA PHE A 38 -2.48 8.38 -10.64
C PHE A 38 -2.18 6.91 -10.91
N ARG A 39 -0.99 6.66 -11.43
CA ARG A 39 -0.43 5.30 -11.47
C ARG A 39 0.30 5.07 -10.17
N VAL A 40 -0.10 4.05 -9.43
CA VAL A 40 0.43 3.75 -8.10
C VAL A 40 0.94 2.32 -8.06
N THR A 41 2.13 2.14 -7.47
CA THR A 41 2.60 0.82 -7.05
C THR A 41 2.49 0.74 -5.54
N MET A 42 1.64 -0.17 -5.06
CA MET A 42 1.54 -0.48 -3.65
C MET A 42 2.53 -1.59 -3.31
N ARG A 43 3.40 -1.32 -2.33
CA ARG A 43 4.36 -2.28 -1.81
C ARG A 43 3.98 -2.61 -0.38
N VAL A 44 3.88 -3.91 -0.10
CA VAL A 44 3.49 -4.41 1.21
C VAL A 44 4.61 -5.31 1.72
N GLY A 45 5.23 -4.90 2.83
CA GLY A 45 6.39 -5.58 3.38
C GLY A 45 6.06 -6.42 4.61
N PHE A 46 6.63 -7.61 4.67
CA PHE A 46 6.49 -8.57 5.77
C PHE A 46 7.85 -9.01 6.24
N SER A 47 7.99 -9.23 7.54
CA SER A 47 9.22 -9.76 8.13
C SER A 47 8.90 -10.93 9.05
N PHE A 48 9.73 -11.96 9.00
CA PHE A 48 9.54 -13.14 9.84
C PHE A 48 10.87 -13.83 10.09
N GLU A 49 10.91 -14.63 11.15
CA GLU A 49 12.10 -15.36 11.57
C GLU A 49 12.15 -16.75 10.91
N ASP A 50 13.33 -17.38 10.93
CA ASP A 50 13.55 -18.73 10.39
C ASP A 50 12.55 -19.74 10.91
N ASP A 51 12.19 -19.68 12.19
CA ASP A 51 11.31 -20.63 12.83
C ASP A 51 9.84 -20.49 12.38
N GLN A 52 9.52 -19.43 11.64
CA GLN A 52 8.18 -19.21 11.08
C GLN A 52 8.04 -19.82 9.69
N LEU A 53 9.11 -20.42 9.13
CA LEU A 53 9.04 -21.16 7.88
C LEU A 53 8.38 -22.52 8.10
N GLY A 54 7.56 -22.95 7.13
CA GLY A 54 7.00 -24.27 7.13
C GLY A 54 8.02 -25.34 6.74
N GLU A 55 7.58 -26.61 6.72
CA GLU A 55 8.43 -27.76 6.38
C GLU A 55 9.12 -27.66 5.02
N ARG A 56 8.49 -26.94 4.08
CA ARG A 56 9.02 -26.74 2.73
C ARG A 56 9.96 -25.53 2.62
N GLY A 57 10.24 -24.84 3.74
CA GLY A 57 11.15 -23.72 3.78
C GLY A 57 10.59 -22.40 3.31
N TRP A 58 9.26 -22.22 3.33
CA TRP A 58 8.64 -20.94 3.02
C TRP A 58 7.62 -20.55 4.10
N PHE A 59 7.23 -19.27 4.10
CA PHE A 59 6.19 -18.77 4.99
C PHE A 59 4.83 -19.39 4.61
N VAL A 60 4.16 -19.98 5.60
CA VAL A 60 3.04 -20.89 5.37
C VAL A 60 1.83 -20.26 4.68
N ASP A 61 1.56 -18.96 4.96
CA ASP A 61 0.35 -18.29 4.51
C ASP A 61 0.54 -17.37 3.30
N THR A 62 1.49 -17.69 2.41
CA THR A 62 1.78 -16.85 1.24
C THR A 62 0.53 -16.60 0.39
N ASP A 63 -0.30 -17.61 0.17
CA ASP A 63 -1.53 -17.46 -0.62
C ASP A 63 -2.54 -16.52 0.05
N ALA A 64 -2.64 -16.61 1.39
CA ALA A 64 -3.51 -15.71 2.15
C ALA A 64 -3.01 -14.28 2.12
N LEU A 65 -1.68 -14.07 2.13
CA LEU A 65 -1.07 -12.76 1.98
C LEU A 65 -1.41 -12.15 0.62
N ASP A 66 -1.22 -12.92 -0.46
CA ASP A 66 -1.52 -12.47 -1.82
C ASP A 66 -2.99 -12.06 -1.95
N GLU A 67 -3.89 -12.88 -1.45
CA GLU A 67 -5.33 -12.61 -1.49
C GLU A 67 -5.69 -11.33 -0.74
N SER A 68 -5.14 -11.14 0.45
CA SER A 68 -5.39 -9.95 1.26
C SER A 68 -4.88 -8.67 0.58
N VAL A 69 -3.68 -8.75 -0.01
CA VAL A 69 -3.09 -7.62 -0.74
C VAL A 69 -3.93 -7.29 -1.98
N ASP A 70 -4.38 -8.31 -2.72
CA ASP A 70 -5.22 -8.12 -3.90
C ASP A 70 -6.55 -7.44 -3.55
N ARG A 71 -7.20 -7.85 -2.47
CA ARG A 71 -8.45 -7.21 -2.02
C ARG A 71 -8.23 -5.74 -1.65
N CYS A 72 -7.11 -5.44 -1.00
CA CYS A 72 -6.76 -4.07 -0.67
C CYS A 72 -6.53 -3.23 -1.93
N ALA A 73 -5.78 -3.75 -2.89
CA ALA A 73 -5.53 -3.09 -4.17
C ALA A 73 -6.83 -2.86 -4.95
N GLU A 74 -7.69 -3.85 -5.02
CA GLU A 74 -8.99 -3.74 -5.68
C GLU A 74 -9.84 -2.64 -5.08
N ARG A 75 -9.85 -2.51 -3.75
CA ARG A 75 -10.58 -1.44 -3.08
C ARG A 75 -10.04 -0.06 -3.46
N LEU A 76 -8.73 0.11 -3.48
CA LEU A 76 -8.11 1.39 -3.84
C LEU A 76 -8.37 1.78 -5.30
N ALA A 77 -8.55 0.79 -6.18
CA ALA A 77 -8.82 1.00 -7.59
C ALA A 77 -10.32 1.07 -7.92
N SER A 78 -11.21 0.83 -6.95
CA SER A 78 -12.63 0.62 -7.20
C SER A 78 -13.43 1.89 -7.50
N GLY A 79 -12.92 3.07 -7.16
CA GLY A 79 -13.64 4.32 -7.38
C GLY A 79 -12.81 5.53 -6.98
N VAL A 80 -13.44 6.69 -6.94
CA VAL A 80 -12.80 7.93 -6.48
C VAL A 80 -12.68 7.86 -4.95
N TRP A 81 -11.51 8.10 -4.40
CA TRP A 81 -11.24 7.88 -2.97
C TRP A 81 -12.18 8.62 -2.01
N PRO A 82 -12.59 9.88 -2.24
CA PRO A 82 -13.57 10.51 -1.35
C PRO A 82 -14.92 9.79 -1.26
N GLU A 83 -15.25 8.98 -2.27
CA GLU A 83 -16.50 8.19 -2.28
C GLU A 83 -16.32 6.82 -1.60
N ILE A 84 -15.07 6.33 -1.54
CA ILE A 84 -14.75 5.02 -0.93
C ILE A 84 -14.50 5.15 0.56
N PHE A 85 -13.85 6.25 0.99
CA PHE A 85 -13.40 6.45 2.37
C PHE A 85 -14.20 7.55 3.05
N ASP A 86 -14.41 7.40 4.36
CA ASP A 86 -15.09 8.39 5.22
C ASP A 86 -14.12 9.37 5.88
N PHE A 87 -12.83 9.22 5.61
CA PHE A 87 -11.75 10.13 6.07
C PHE A 87 -11.17 10.86 4.87
N ARG A 88 -10.38 11.92 5.13
CA ARG A 88 -9.68 12.65 4.06
C ARG A 88 -8.63 11.72 3.44
N PRO A 89 -8.79 11.32 2.16
CA PRO A 89 -7.96 10.28 1.56
C PRO A 89 -6.64 10.82 0.97
N SER A 90 -5.80 11.40 1.81
CA SER A 90 -4.42 11.68 1.46
C SER A 90 -3.67 10.36 1.30
N PHE A 91 -2.53 10.36 0.61
CA PHE A 91 -1.72 9.14 0.50
C PHE A 91 -1.27 8.65 1.87
N GLU A 92 -0.97 9.55 2.79
CA GLU A 92 -0.61 9.22 4.18
C GLU A 92 -1.73 8.48 4.89
N ASN A 93 -2.94 9.02 4.85
CA ASN A 93 -4.10 8.41 5.51
C ASN A 93 -4.50 7.09 4.88
N VAL A 94 -4.40 6.99 3.55
CA VAL A 94 -4.73 5.75 2.85
C VAL A 94 -3.69 4.66 3.11
N ALA A 95 -2.39 5.02 3.16
CA ALA A 95 -1.34 4.06 3.53
C ALA A 95 -1.56 3.53 4.95
N LYS A 96 -1.92 4.40 5.89
CA LYS A 96 -2.26 4.00 7.26
C LYS A 96 -3.49 3.09 7.30
N TRP A 97 -4.53 3.43 6.55
CA TRP A 97 -5.72 2.59 6.44
C TRP A 97 -5.38 1.20 5.91
N ALA A 98 -4.62 1.12 4.81
CA ALA A 98 -4.22 -0.15 4.23
C ALA A 98 -3.39 -0.99 5.21
N PHE A 99 -2.46 -0.35 5.92
CA PHE A 99 -1.68 -1.02 6.96
C PHE A 99 -2.59 -1.59 8.05
N THR A 100 -3.54 -0.82 8.54
CA THR A 100 -4.46 -1.25 9.60
C THR A 100 -5.30 -2.43 9.16
N GLU A 101 -5.83 -2.39 7.93
CA GLU A 101 -6.61 -3.49 7.36
C GLU A 101 -5.79 -4.78 7.26
N LEU A 102 -4.58 -4.69 6.72
CA LEU A 102 -3.72 -5.85 6.52
C LEU A 102 -3.16 -6.39 7.85
N ALA A 103 -2.81 -5.51 8.78
CA ALA A 103 -2.24 -5.91 10.07
C ALA A 103 -3.23 -6.69 10.92
N SER A 104 -4.54 -6.53 10.71
CA SER A 104 -5.58 -7.24 11.46
C SER A 104 -5.52 -8.76 11.24
N THR A 105 -5.03 -9.19 10.08
CA THR A 105 -4.91 -10.62 9.73
C THR A 105 -3.45 -11.07 9.57
N ILE A 106 -2.51 -10.15 9.43
CA ILE A 106 -1.11 -10.45 9.12
C ILE A 106 -0.21 -9.74 10.13
N PRO A 107 0.10 -10.39 11.27
CA PRO A 107 0.92 -9.75 12.31
C PRO A 107 2.37 -9.50 11.88
N GLN A 108 2.87 -10.15 10.83
CA GLN A 108 4.23 -9.97 10.33
C GLN A 108 4.39 -8.74 9.43
N LEU A 109 3.32 -7.99 9.20
CA LEU A 109 3.33 -6.78 8.37
C LEU A 109 4.27 -5.73 8.96
N THR A 110 5.17 -5.18 8.15
CA THR A 110 6.12 -4.16 8.58
C THR A 110 5.85 -2.79 7.98
N TYR A 111 5.39 -2.72 6.74
CA TYR A 111 5.06 -1.45 6.09
C TYR A 111 4.08 -1.63 4.96
N VAL A 112 3.40 -0.53 4.63
CA VAL A 112 2.67 -0.34 3.38
C VAL A 112 3.17 0.94 2.73
N GLU A 113 3.60 0.85 1.47
CA GLU A 113 4.05 1.99 0.69
C GLU A 113 3.12 2.20 -0.50
N LEU A 114 2.76 3.45 -0.73
CA LEU A 114 2.05 3.86 -1.94
C LEU A 114 3.00 4.74 -2.75
N ASP A 115 3.53 4.19 -3.82
CA ASP A 115 4.45 4.88 -4.71
C ASP A 115 3.64 5.49 -5.86
N ASN A 116 3.43 6.81 -5.80
CA ASN A 116 2.73 7.54 -6.85
C ASN A 116 3.73 7.80 -7.99
N GLU A 117 3.74 6.93 -8.97
CA GLU A 117 4.68 7.00 -10.10
C GLU A 117 4.44 8.21 -10.98
N THR A 118 3.20 8.69 -11.05
CA THR A 118 2.84 9.84 -11.89
C THR A 118 3.56 11.12 -11.45
N ILE A 119 3.71 11.33 -10.15
CA ILE A 119 4.35 12.53 -9.61
C ILE A 119 5.70 12.23 -8.95
N GLY A 120 6.12 10.96 -8.89
CA GLY A 120 7.41 10.56 -8.34
C GLY A 120 7.51 10.71 -6.82
N VAL A 121 6.44 10.48 -6.08
CA VAL A 121 6.40 10.58 -4.62
C VAL A 121 5.90 9.27 -4.03
N ALA A 122 6.65 8.72 -3.09
CA ALA A 122 6.26 7.51 -2.37
C ALA A 122 5.95 7.86 -0.91
N THR A 123 4.84 7.34 -0.41
CA THR A 123 4.42 7.50 0.97
C THR A 123 4.42 6.14 1.65
N ARG A 124 5.11 6.01 2.76
CA ARG A 124 5.24 4.73 3.46
C ARG A 124 4.78 4.87 4.91
N TYR A 125 3.89 3.97 5.32
CA TYR A 125 3.52 3.79 6.72
C TYR A 125 4.25 2.57 7.26
N VAL A 126 5.08 2.77 8.27
CA VAL A 126 5.97 1.74 8.82
C VAL A 126 5.61 1.46 10.26
N ARG A 127 5.59 0.17 10.63
CA ARG A 127 5.39 -0.21 12.03
C ARG A 127 6.55 0.31 12.87
N SER A 128 6.22 1.06 13.92
CA SER A 128 7.21 1.49 14.91
C SER A 128 7.32 0.45 16.03
N HIS A 129 8.50 0.37 16.61
CA HIS A 129 8.81 -0.50 17.74
C HIS A 129 8.86 0.27 19.04
#